data_eebe9645990acdcbaf526367a886fa02
#
_entry.id   eebe9645990acdcbaf526367a886fa02
#
_cell.length_a   1.000
_cell.length_b   1.000
_cell.length_c   1.000
_cell.angle_alpha   90.00
_cell.angle_beta   90.00
_cell.angle_gamma   90.00
#
_symmetry.space_group_name_H-M   'P 1'
#
loop_
_entity.id
_entity.type
_entity.pdbx_description
1 polymer ?
#
loop_
_entity_poly.entity_id
_entity_poly.type
_entity_poly.pdbx_seq_one_letter_code
_entity_poly.pdbx_strand_id
1 'polypeptide(L)' 'KSIPDAVILAFNTLIVKNWNGLASAFKQSDVIAYIASDNITEEEAIKNHWLDVEPIYRANGFGVKYVGRGSDAEFTFWKA' A
#
# COMPACT_ATOMS: atom_id res chain seq x y z
N LYS A 1 3.67 16.43 -1.42
CA LYS A 1 3.44 16.11 -0.01
C LYS A 1 3.96 14.75 0.35
N SER A 2 4.50 14.64 1.53
CA SER A 2 5.04 13.38 2.03
C SER A 2 3.91 12.45 2.45
N ILE A 3 4.10 11.17 2.18
CA ILE A 3 3.19 10.14 2.66
C ILE A 3 3.50 9.91 4.13
N PRO A 4 2.48 9.89 5.02
CA PRO A 4 2.70 9.66 6.45
C PRO A 4 3.38 8.32 6.72
N ASP A 5 4.22 8.27 7.74
CA ASP A 5 4.90 7.04 8.15
C ASP A 5 3.91 5.91 8.43
N ALA A 6 2.76 6.23 9.00
CA ALA A 6 1.73 5.23 9.30
C ALA A 6 1.26 4.49 8.05
N VAL A 7 1.15 5.21 6.92
CA VAL A 7 0.74 4.60 5.65
C VAL A 7 1.85 3.68 5.13
N ILE A 8 3.09 4.14 5.15
CA ILE A 8 4.22 3.31 4.72
C ILE A 8 4.34 2.06 5.60
N LEU A 9 4.17 2.22 6.90
CA LEU A 9 4.21 1.09 7.83
C LEU A 9 3.11 0.07 7.50
N ALA A 10 1.91 0.54 7.16
CA ALA A 10 0.82 -0.34 6.78
C ALA A 10 1.18 -1.16 5.54
N PHE A 11 1.73 -0.51 4.50
CA PHE A 11 2.17 -1.23 3.31
C PHE A 11 3.28 -2.22 3.64
N ASN A 12 4.29 -1.82 4.40
CA ASN A 12 5.38 -2.72 4.78
C ASN A 12 4.87 -3.94 5.54
N THR A 13 3.95 -3.72 6.47
CA THR A 13 3.36 -4.81 7.26
C THR A 13 2.60 -5.79 6.37
N LEU A 14 1.80 -5.28 5.46
CA LEU A 14 1.02 -6.11 4.54
C LEU A 14 1.92 -6.85 3.55
N ILE A 15 2.98 -6.19 3.07
CA ILE A 15 3.93 -6.84 2.16
C ILE A 15 4.55 -8.05 2.84
N VAL A 16 5.02 -7.89 4.08
CA VAL A 16 5.64 -8.99 4.82
C VAL A 16 4.62 -10.09 5.12
N LYS A 17 3.45 -9.69 5.59
CA LYS A 17 2.39 -10.64 5.98
C LYS A 17 1.94 -11.53 4.82
N ASN A 18 1.89 -10.97 3.63
CA ASN A 18 1.36 -11.67 2.46
C ASN A 18 2.45 -12.18 1.51
N TRP A 19 3.71 -12.09 1.93
CA TRP A 19 4.82 -12.53 1.09
C TRP A 19 4.83 -14.05 0.94
N ASN A 20 4.81 -14.53 -0.31
CA ASN A 20 4.76 -15.96 -0.60
C ASN A 20 6.08 -16.53 -1.10
N GLY A 21 7.17 -15.77 -0.99
CA GLY A 21 8.49 -16.14 -1.50
C GLY A 21 8.84 -15.48 -2.82
N LEU A 22 7.84 -15.06 -3.58
CA LEU A 22 8.03 -14.41 -4.89
C LEU A 22 7.37 -13.03 -4.95
N ALA A 23 6.23 -12.88 -4.31
CA ALA A 23 5.45 -11.65 -4.38
C ALA A 23 4.55 -11.53 -3.17
N SER A 24 3.96 -10.35 -3.02
CA SER A 24 2.96 -10.08 -1.99
C SER A 24 1.79 -9.35 -2.64
N ALA A 25 0.58 -9.82 -2.40
CA ALA A 25 -0.62 -9.22 -2.95
C ALA A 25 -1.65 -9.01 -1.84
N PHE A 26 -2.30 -7.85 -1.87
CA PHE A 26 -3.35 -7.52 -0.90
C PHE A 26 -4.23 -6.41 -1.47
N LYS A 27 -5.40 -6.24 -0.88
CA LYS A 27 -6.35 -5.25 -1.36
C LYS A 27 -6.15 -3.90 -0.70
N GLN A 28 -6.60 -2.86 -1.39
CA GLN A 28 -6.60 -1.51 -0.83
C GLN A 28 -7.40 -1.47 0.48
N SER A 29 -8.49 -2.24 0.59
CA SER A 29 -9.27 -2.32 1.82
C SER A 29 -8.43 -2.79 3.01
N ASP A 30 -7.44 -3.64 2.76
CA ASP A 30 -6.55 -4.08 3.84
C ASP A 30 -5.67 -2.92 4.34
N VAL A 31 -5.18 -2.10 3.41
CA VAL A 31 -4.40 -0.92 3.78
C VAL A 31 -5.25 0.05 4.58
N ILE A 32 -6.47 0.31 4.11
CA ILE A 32 -7.39 1.22 4.78
C ILE A 32 -7.68 0.76 6.21
N ALA A 33 -7.86 -0.55 6.41
CA ALA A 33 -8.09 -1.10 7.73
C ALA A 33 -6.91 -0.84 8.68
N TYR A 34 -5.69 -0.96 8.17
CA TYR A 34 -4.50 -0.70 8.99
C TYR A 34 -4.36 0.77 9.37
N ILE A 35 -4.54 1.69 8.41
CA ILE A 35 -4.35 3.11 8.69
C ILE A 35 -5.49 3.70 9.50
N ALA A 36 -6.64 3.02 9.55
CA ALA A 36 -7.77 3.47 10.36
C ALA A 36 -7.41 3.51 11.85
N SER A 37 -6.57 2.60 12.31
CA SER A 37 -6.12 2.58 13.69
C SER A 37 -5.24 3.79 14.04
N ASP A 38 -4.71 4.47 13.04
CA ASP A 38 -3.93 5.70 13.21
C ASP A 38 -4.77 6.94 12.89
N ASN A 39 -6.10 6.79 12.89
CA ASN A 39 -7.06 7.87 12.65
C ASN A 39 -6.95 8.49 11.26
N ILE A 40 -6.48 7.72 10.28
CA ILE A 40 -6.43 8.15 8.90
C ILE A 40 -7.60 7.51 8.18
N THR A 41 -8.48 8.33 7.59
CA THR A 41 -9.62 7.83 6.84
C THR A 41 -9.23 7.52 5.40
N GLU A 42 -10.01 6.65 4.77
CA GLU A 42 -9.83 6.36 3.35
C GLU A 42 -9.96 7.63 2.51
N GLU A 43 -10.95 8.45 2.82
CA GLU A 43 -11.19 9.70 2.11
C GLU A 43 -9.97 10.61 2.16
N GLU A 44 -9.37 10.74 3.32
CA GLU A 44 -8.20 11.56 3.53
C GLU A 44 -6.99 11.01 2.75
N ALA A 45 -6.79 9.70 2.80
CA ALA A 45 -5.70 9.05 2.10
C ALA A 45 -5.80 9.23 0.59
N ILE A 46 -7.01 9.09 0.04
CA ILE A 46 -7.26 9.28 -1.39
C ILE A 46 -7.08 10.73 -1.78
N LYS A 47 -7.64 11.66 -1.00
CA LYS A 47 -7.57 13.08 -1.27
C LYS A 47 -6.12 13.58 -1.33
N ASN A 48 -5.27 13.06 -0.46
CA ASN A 48 -3.88 13.48 -0.36
C ASN A 48 -2.92 12.61 -1.16
N HIS A 49 -3.42 11.64 -1.93
CA HIS A 49 -2.61 10.73 -2.75
C HIS A 49 -1.61 9.92 -1.91
N TRP A 50 -1.98 9.60 -0.67
CA TRP A 50 -1.10 8.85 0.24
C TRP A 50 -1.00 7.38 -0.10
N LEU A 51 -1.87 6.87 -0.98
CA LEU A 51 -1.81 5.48 -1.45
C LEU A 51 -0.94 5.31 -2.69
N ASP A 52 -0.43 6.41 -3.24
CA ASP A 52 0.43 6.41 -4.43
C ASP A 52 1.87 6.12 -4.04
N VAL A 53 2.11 4.89 -3.56
CA VAL A 53 3.41 4.48 -3.02
C VAL A 53 4.35 3.88 -4.06
N GLU A 54 3.87 3.66 -5.28
CA GLU A 54 4.64 2.99 -6.32
C GLU A 54 6.03 3.58 -6.54
N PRO A 55 6.18 4.91 -6.66
CA PRO A 55 7.53 5.47 -6.89
C PRO A 55 8.49 5.16 -5.76
N ILE A 56 7.99 5.15 -4.52
CA ILE A 56 8.82 4.89 -3.34
C ILE A 56 9.36 3.46 -3.39
N TYR A 57 8.48 2.49 -3.62
CA TYR A 57 8.88 1.09 -3.63
C TYR A 57 9.73 0.76 -4.86
N ARG A 58 9.42 1.35 -6.01
CA ARG A 58 10.25 1.14 -7.21
C ARG A 58 11.66 1.67 -7.00
N ALA A 59 11.80 2.81 -6.33
CA ALA A 59 13.10 3.39 -6.02
C ALA A 59 13.91 2.48 -5.07
N ASN A 60 13.24 1.61 -4.34
CA ASN A 60 13.87 0.68 -3.40
C ASN A 60 13.98 -0.75 -3.94
N GLY A 61 13.85 -0.92 -5.24
CA GLY A 61 14.11 -2.21 -5.88
C GLY A 61 12.90 -3.13 -5.99
N PHE A 62 11.68 -2.61 -5.80
CA PHE A 62 10.47 -3.41 -5.93
C PHE A 62 9.76 -3.10 -7.25
N GLY A 63 9.10 -4.12 -7.79
CA GLY A 63 8.08 -3.92 -8.79
C GLY A 63 6.74 -3.75 -8.08
N VAL A 64 5.87 -2.92 -8.62
CA VAL A 64 4.56 -2.66 -8.02
C VAL A 64 3.52 -2.64 -9.12
N LYS A 65 2.40 -3.31 -8.87
CA LYS A 65 1.26 -3.32 -9.78
C LYS A 65 0.00 -2.99 -8.98
N TYR A 66 -0.83 -2.12 -9.53
CA TYR A 66 -2.08 -1.72 -8.91
C TYR A 66 -3.19 -1.93 -9.94
N VAL A 67 -4.18 -2.75 -9.63
CA VAL A 67 -5.25 -3.13 -10.54
C VAL A 67 -6.58 -2.99 -9.84
N GLY A 68 -7.54 -2.38 -10.53
CA GLY A 68 -8.90 -2.22 -10.01
C GLY A 68 -9.15 -0.82 -9.53
N ARG A 69 -10.24 -0.67 -8.77
CA ARG A 69 -10.68 0.63 -8.26
C ARG A 69 -11.21 0.49 -6.83
N GLY A 70 -10.98 1.54 -6.05
CA GLY A 70 -11.51 1.64 -4.70
C GLY A 70 -11.01 0.53 -3.81
N SER A 71 -11.84 0.10 -2.88
CA SER A 71 -11.44 -0.89 -1.87
C SER A 71 -11.09 -2.24 -2.46
N ASP A 72 -11.65 -2.58 -3.64
CA ASP A 72 -11.38 -3.86 -4.30
C ASP A 72 -10.11 -3.84 -5.14
N ALA A 73 -9.48 -2.69 -5.30
CA ALA A 73 -8.22 -2.60 -6.02
C ALA A 73 -7.16 -3.44 -5.30
N GLU A 74 -6.28 -4.05 -6.08
CA GLU A 74 -5.25 -4.94 -5.54
C GLU A 74 -3.86 -4.38 -5.84
N PHE A 75 -3.02 -4.42 -4.81
CA PHE A 75 -1.60 -4.13 -4.93
C PHE A 75 -0.83 -5.43 -5.00
N THR A 76 0.15 -5.49 -5.88
CA THR A 76 1.09 -6.61 -5.95
C THR A 76 2.50 -6.05 -5.94
N PHE A 77 3.33 -6.59 -5.05
CA PHE A 77 4.73 -6.19 -4.89
C PHE A 77 5.62 -7.39 -5.13
N TRP A 78 6.76 -7.18 -5.80
CA TRP A 78 7.77 -8.22 -5.98
C TRP A 78 9.13 -7.56 -6.05
N LYS A 79 10.18 -8.35 -5.89
CA LYS A 79 11.54 -7.81 -6.04
C LYS A 79 11.89 -7.75 -7.52
N ALA A 80 12.22 -6.55 -7.96
CA ALA A 80 12.59 -6.33 -9.34
C ALA A 80 14.05 -6.75 -9.61
#